data_2315073d42668eca9b54cb23d7f960ab
#
_entry.id   2315073d42668eca9b54cb23d7f960ab
#
_cell.length_a   1.000
_cell.length_b   1.000
_cell.length_c   1.000
_cell.angle_alpha   90.00
_cell.angle_beta   90.00
_cell.angle_gamma   90.00
#
_symmetry.space_group_name_H-M   'P 1'
#
loop_
_entity.id
_entity.type
_entity.pdbx_description
1 polymer ?
#
loop_
_entity_poly.entity_id
_entity_poly.type
_entity_poly.pdbx_seq_one_letter_code
_entity_poly.pdbx_strand_id
1 'polypeptide(L)'
;MGSQYFRFYDIKLALGITTAGQLSIRWIENKINDYLNKLLSTNEDYVIAVDTDSTYLRLGALVNKVYGVNGVVSLPKQKVIEFLDRVCEDKLQPYIDKSFGELAVYVNAYQQKMQMKREALADKGIWTAKKRYILNIYNNEGVQYAEPYIKVTGLEMIKSSTPSVVREKMKESIKIMISGKESDMHEFIDKFRNEFRHLPVEDISFPRGLNGLSTYSDTVTLYKKGTPIHVKGAIIYNHYLKKMKLTNRYQLIQEGEKVKFSYLTVPNPFKDTVISFPTRLPKEFDIQQYIDYDTQFEKTFLDPIRVILNCMNWTTEQQYTLESFFG
;
A
#
# COMPACT_ATOMS: atom_id res chain seq x y z
N MET A 1 4.45 1.80 27.34
CA MET A 1 3.78 1.12 28.47
C MET A 1 3.32 -0.30 28.14
N GLY A 2 2.86 -0.62 26.94
CA GLY A 2 2.39 -1.95 26.55
C GLY A 2 3.46 -3.01 26.29
N SER A 3 4.74 -2.68 26.26
CA SER A 3 5.84 -3.64 26.07
C SER A 3 6.36 -4.12 27.42
N GLN A 4 6.38 -5.43 27.63
CA GLN A 4 6.86 -6.06 28.86
C GLN A 4 8.35 -5.76 29.19
N TYR A 5 9.12 -5.30 28.19
CA TYR A 5 10.54 -4.91 28.38
C TYR A 5 10.72 -3.43 28.75
N PHE A 6 9.60 -2.67 28.78
CA PHE A 6 9.68 -1.26 29.13
C PHE A 6 9.68 -1.07 30.65
N ARG A 7 10.55 -0.20 31.16
CA ARG A 7 10.71 0.03 32.62
C ARG A 7 9.39 0.37 33.34
N PHE A 8 8.50 1.10 32.66
CA PHE A 8 7.19 1.49 33.20
C PHE A 8 6.07 0.68 32.55
N TYR A 9 6.30 -0.62 32.38
CA TYR A 9 5.28 -1.53 31.84
C TYR A 9 4.06 -1.58 32.74
N ASP A 10 2.91 -1.26 32.17
CA ASP A 10 1.60 -1.46 32.77
C ASP A 10 0.58 -1.68 31.65
N ILE A 11 0.08 -2.89 31.57
CA ILE A 11 -0.88 -3.28 30.53
C ILE A 11 -2.24 -2.60 30.71
N LYS A 12 -2.65 -2.29 31.94
CA LYS A 12 -3.93 -1.63 32.22
C LYS A 12 -3.88 -0.17 31.76
N LEU A 13 -2.77 0.53 32.02
CA LEU A 13 -2.55 1.88 31.50
C LEU A 13 -2.49 1.89 29.96
N ALA A 14 -1.80 0.94 29.35
CA ALA A 14 -1.74 0.82 27.89
C ALA A 14 -3.13 0.58 27.30
N LEU A 15 -3.93 -0.30 27.91
CA LEU A 15 -5.31 -0.57 27.51
C LEU A 15 -6.18 0.69 27.66
N GLY A 16 -6.06 1.40 28.80
CA GLY A 16 -6.79 2.65 29.03
C GLY A 16 -6.51 3.71 27.96
N ILE A 17 -5.24 3.91 27.60
CA ILE A 17 -4.85 4.85 26.54
C ILE A 17 -5.47 4.46 25.19
N THR A 18 -5.38 3.18 24.79
CA THR A 18 -5.92 2.72 23.52
C THR A 18 -7.44 2.79 23.47
N THR A 19 -8.12 2.45 24.58
CA THR A 19 -9.59 2.54 24.67
C THR A 19 -10.07 3.99 24.64
N ALA A 20 -9.38 4.90 25.34
CA ALA A 20 -9.68 6.33 25.29
C ALA A 20 -9.49 6.89 23.85
N GLY A 21 -8.44 6.48 23.15
CA GLY A 21 -8.24 6.84 21.74
C GLY A 21 -9.37 6.34 20.84
N GLN A 22 -9.80 5.09 21.00
CA GLN A 22 -10.94 4.53 20.25
C GLN A 22 -12.25 5.27 20.53
N LEU A 23 -12.51 5.64 21.79
CA LEU A 23 -13.68 6.43 22.14
C LEU A 23 -13.62 7.82 21.49
N SER A 24 -12.49 8.49 21.59
CA SER A 24 -12.30 9.85 21.05
C SER A 24 -12.51 9.91 19.55
N ILE A 25 -11.94 8.96 18.80
CA ILE A 25 -12.07 8.97 17.34
C ILE A 25 -13.50 8.65 16.89
N ARG A 26 -14.19 7.69 17.53
CA ARG A 26 -15.60 7.39 17.25
C ARG A 26 -16.53 8.54 17.64
N TRP A 27 -16.22 9.22 18.73
CA TRP A 27 -16.98 10.42 19.12
C TRP A 27 -16.93 11.49 18.03
N ILE A 28 -15.75 11.81 17.54
CA ILE A 28 -15.56 12.80 16.46
C ILE A 28 -16.19 12.34 15.15
N GLU A 29 -16.05 11.07 14.78
CA GLU A 29 -16.71 10.47 13.61
C GLU A 29 -18.22 10.73 13.62
N ASN A 30 -18.90 10.39 14.71
CA ASN A 30 -20.33 10.61 14.86
C ASN A 30 -20.68 12.11 14.82
N LYS A 31 -19.94 12.95 15.55
CA LYS A 31 -20.19 14.40 15.59
C LYS A 31 -20.02 15.07 14.23
N ILE A 32 -19.00 14.68 13.45
CA ILE A 32 -18.78 15.22 12.10
C ILE A 32 -19.90 14.77 11.15
N ASN A 33 -20.29 13.49 11.21
CA ASN A 33 -21.41 12.99 10.41
C ASN A 33 -22.72 13.72 10.74
N ASP A 34 -23.05 13.88 12.01
CA ASP A 34 -24.23 14.65 12.45
C ASP A 34 -24.20 16.09 11.93
N TYR A 35 -23.04 16.75 12.04
CA TYR A 35 -22.87 18.13 11.58
C TYR A 35 -23.08 18.25 10.06
N LEU A 36 -22.42 17.41 9.28
CA LEU A 36 -22.51 17.44 7.82
C LEU A 36 -23.90 17.03 7.33
N ASN A 37 -24.52 16.03 7.93
CA ASN A 37 -25.90 15.62 7.61
C ASN A 37 -26.90 16.75 7.88
N LYS A 38 -26.76 17.45 9.02
CA LYS A 38 -27.59 18.62 9.33
C LYS A 38 -27.35 19.78 8.35
N LEU A 39 -26.09 20.06 8.01
CA LEU A 39 -25.72 21.13 7.07
C LEU A 39 -26.22 20.86 5.64
N LEU A 40 -26.13 19.61 5.20
CA LEU A 40 -26.46 19.20 3.83
C LEU A 40 -27.92 18.75 3.68
N SER A 41 -28.65 18.53 4.78
CA SER A 41 -29.99 17.96 4.84
C SER A 41 -30.05 16.54 4.24
N THR A 42 -29.10 15.70 4.64
CA THR A 42 -28.91 14.32 4.17
C THR A 42 -28.84 13.35 5.36
N ASN A 43 -28.74 12.06 5.04
CA ASN A 43 -28.48 11.00 6.01
C ASN A 43 -27.42 10.04 5.41
N GLU A 44 -26.19 10.54 5.26
CA GLU A 44 -25.08 9.82 4.65
C GLU A 44 -23.92 9.69 5.62
N ASP A 45 -23.01 8.75 5.35
CA ASP A 45 -21.72 8.67 6.02
C ASP A 45 -20.67 9.49 5.25
N TYR A 46 -20.24 10.58 5.84
CA TYR A 46 -19.20 11.47 5.30
C TYR A 46 -17.81 11.11 5.78
N VAL A 47 -17.69 10.33 6.86
CA VAL A 47 -16.42 9.81 7.36
C VAL A 47 -16.13 8.49 6.71
N ILE A 48 -15.41 8.49 5.59
CA ILE A 48 -15.15 7.32 4.76
C ILE A 48 -14.08 6.38 5.30
N ALA A 49 -13.21 6.87 6.18
CA ALA A 49 -12.18 6.06 6.83
C ALA A 49 -11.70 6.73 8.13
N VAL A 50 -11.26 5.89 9.06
CA VAL A 50 -10.67 6.29 10.34
C VAL A 50 -9.40 5.48 10.56
N ASP A 51 -8.31 6.14 10.97
CA ASP A 51 -7.08 5.45 11.35
C ASP A 51 -6.46 6.08 12.60
N THR A 52 -6.59 5.37 13.73
CA THR A 52 -6.00 5.66 15.04
C THR A 52 -6.40 7.05 15.59
N ASP A 53 -5.90 8.13 15.01
CA ASP A 53 -6.06 9.53 15.42
C ASP A 53 -6.46 10.45 14.25
N SER A 54 -6.76 9.89 13.09
CA SER A 54 -7.17 10.64 11.90
C SER A 54 -8.50 10.17 11.33
N THR A 55 -9.25 11.09 10.73
CA THR A 55 -10.50 10.86 10.01
C THR A 55 -10.38 11.37 8.59
N TYR A 56 -10.96 10.65 7.64
CA TYR A 56 -11.00 10.99 6.22
C TYR A 56 -12.43 11.34 5.83
N LEU A 57 -12.63 12.56 5.34
CA LEU A 57 -13.96 13.12 5.05
C LEU A 57 -14.20 13.23 3.55
N ARG A 58 -15.39 12.85 3.11
CA ARG A 58 -15.87 13.07 1.75
C ARG A 58 -16.66 14.38 1.69
N LEU A 59 -16.04 15.46 1.22
CA LEU A 59 -16.66 16.79 1.16
C LEU A 59 -17.20 17.19 -0.22
N GLY A 60 -17.23 16.27 -1.18
CA GLY A 60 -17.74 16.51 -2.54
C GLY A 60 -19.18 17.01 -2.56
N ALA A 61 -20.05 16.46 -1.71
CA ALA A 61 -21.44 16.90 -1.59
C ALA A 61 -21.54 18.37 -1.14
N LEU A 62 -20.67 18.80 -0.23
CA LEU A 62 -20.61 20.21 0.20
C LEU A 62 -20.18 21.14 -0.94
N VAL A 63 -19.16 20.75 -1.71
CA VAL A 63 -18.70 21.50 -2.89
C VAL A 63 -19.80 21.59 -3.93
N ASN A 64 -20.49 20.49 -4.20
CA ASN A 64 -21.62 20.45 -5.13
C ASN A 64 -22.79 21.34 -4.67
N LYS A 65 -23.11 21.37 -3.37
CA LYS A 65 -24.19 22.22 -2.83
C LYS A 65 -23.89 23.72 -3.00
N VAL A 66 -22.62 24.11 -2.88
CA VAL A 66 -22.22 25.53 -2.94
C VAL A 66 -21.94 26.01 -4.35
N TYR A 67 -21.32 25.18 -5.19
CA TYR A 67 -20.81 25.58 -6.53
C TYR A 67 -21.33 24.71 -7.67
N GLY A 68 -22.10 23.66 -7.37
CA GLY A 68 -22.63 22.79 -8.41
C GLY A 68 -23.80 23.42 -9.16
N VAL A 69 -23.72 23.41 -10.48
CA VAL A 69 -24.84 23.71 -11.38
C VAL A 69 -25.13 22.46 -12.16
N ASN A 70 -26.35 21.90 -12.02
CA ASN A 70 -26.74 20.62 -12.61
C ASN A 70 -25.75 19.45 -12.29
N GLY A 71 -25.18 19.44 -11.07
CA GLY A 71 -24.23 18.41 -10.64
C GLY A 71 -22.79 18.60 -11.14
N VAL A 72 -22.50 19.67 -11.88
CA VAL A 72 -21.15 19.99 -12.41
C VAL A 72 -20.58 21.18 -11.66
N VAL A 73 -19.37 21.05 -11.15
CA VAL A 73 -18.58 22.14 -10.55
C VAL A 73 -17.61 22.68 -11.57
N SER A 74 -17.87 23.89 -12.06
CA SER A 74 -17.06 24.55 -13.12
C SER A 74 -15.88 25.37 -12.58
N LEU A 75 -15.64 25.36 -11.27
CA LEU A 75 -14.54 26.11 -10.65
C LEU A 75 -13.19 25.43 -10.87
N PRO A 76 -12.12 26.22 -11.04
CA PRO A 76 -10.76 25.70 -10.99
C PRO A 76 -10.50 24.95 -9.68
N LYS A 77 -9.78 23.81 -9.74
CA LYS A 77 -9.50 22.97 -8.55
C LYS A 77 -8.89 23.77 -7.40
N GLN A 78 -7.98 24.67 -7.68
CA GLN A 78 -7.36 25.53 -6.66
C GLN A 78 -8.39 26.33 -5.87
N LYS A 79 -9.41 26.88 -6.53
CA LYS A 79 -10.49 27.61 -5.85
C LYS A 79 -11.33 26.71 -4.96
N VAL A 80 -11.57 25.48 -5.39
CA VAL A 80 -12.27 24.48 -4.56
C VAL A 80 -11.43 24.13 -3.33
N ILE A 81 -10.12 23.96 -3.48
CA ILE A 81 -9.22 23.67 -2.35
C ILE A 81 -9.15 24.84 -1.37
N GLU A 82 -9.02 26.08 -1.85
CA GLU A 82 -9.06 27.29 -1.01
C GLU A 82 -10.39 27.41 -0.24
N PHE A 83 -11.51 27.07 -0.89
CA PHE A 83 -12.81 27.05 -0.23
C PHE A 83 -12.87 25.99 0.88
N LEU A 84 -12.45 24.77 0.58
CA LEU A 84 -12.43 23.67 1.56
C LEU A 84 -11.48 23.96 2.71
N ASP A 85 -10.33 24.58 2.45
CA ASP A 85 -9.39 25.01 3.48
C ASP A 85 -10.05 25.94 4.48
N ARG A 86 -10.71 27.00 3.98
CA ARG A 86 -11.49 27.94 4.82
C ARG A 86 -12.64 27.25 5.58
N VAL A 87 -13.36 26.34 4.93
CA VAL A 87 -14.43 25.58 5.60
C VAL A 87 -13.86 24.73 6.74
N CYS A 88 -12.72 24.10 6.54
CA CYS A 88 -12.07 23.32 7.59
C CYS A 88 -11.64 24.20 8.76
N GLU A 89 -11.04 25.37 8.50
CA GLU A 89 -10.57 26.28 9.55
C GLU A 89 -11.71 27.01 10.26
N ASP A 90 -12.67 27.58 9.51
CA ASP A 90 -13.68 28.49 10.08
C ASP A 90 -14.91 27.74 10.63
N LYS A 91 -15.17 26.52 10.18
CA LYS A 91 -16.40 25.77 10.53
C LYS A 91 -16.11 24.42 11.19
N LEU A 92 -15.30 23.57 10.55
CA LEU A 92 -15.07 22.21 11.07
C LEU A 92 -14.18 22.24 12.31
N GLN A 93 -13.09 23.03 12.30
CA GLN A 93 -12.17 23.10 13.44
C GLN A 93 -12.86 23.56 14.72
N PRO A 94 -13.61 24.71 14.76
CA PRO A 94 -14.31 25.12 15.97
C PRO A 94 -15.37 24.11 16.44
N TYR A 95 -16.02 23.41 15.50
CA TYR A 95 -16.97 22.36 15.84
C TYR A 95 -16.31 21.14 16.47
N ILE A 96 -15.15 20.72 15.94
CA ILE A 96 -14.34 19.63 16.49
C ILE A 96 -13.85 19.98 17.91
N ASP A 97 -13.32 21.19 18.10
CA ASP A 97 -12.83 21.65 19.39
C ASP A 97 -13.97 21.68 20.45
N LYS A 98 -15.14 22.17 20.06
CA LYS A 98 -16.35 22.11 20.91
C LYS A 98 -16.71 20.65 21.23
N SER A 99 -16.69 19.77 20.25
CA SER A 99 -17.04 18.35 20.41
C SER A 99 -16.08 17.62 21.35
N PHE A 100 -14.79 17.94 21.33
CA PHE A 100 -13.82 17.44 22.31
C PHE A 100 -14.06 18.03 23.71
N GLY A 101 -14.52 19.27 23.82
CA GLY A 101 -14.98 19.85 25.09
C GLY A 101 -16.15 19.07 25.68
N GLU A 102 -17.14 18.73 24.85
CA GLU A 102 -18.28 17.88 25.26
C GLU A 102 -17.84 16.48 25.70
N LEU A 103 -16.90 15.88 24.97
CA LEU A 103 -16.31 14.58 25.34
C LEU A 103 -15.59 14.67 26.70
N ALA A 104 -14.80 15.71 26.93
CA ALA A 104 -14.08 15.89 28.20
C ALA A 104 -15.04 15.95 29.40
N VAL A 105 -16.16 16.65 29.24
CA VAL A 105 -17.23 16.68 30.27
C VAL A 105 -17.84 15.29 30.45
N TYR A 106 -18.16 14.61 29.35
CA TYR A 106 -18.79 13.29 29.37
C TYR A 106 -17.94 12.24 30.10
N VAL A 107 -16.61 12.25 29.88
CA VAL A 107 -15.68 11.31 30.54
C VAL A 107 -15.14 11.82 31.88
N ASN A 108 -15.64 12.96 32.36
CA ASN A 108 -15.15 13.63 33.57
C ASN A 108 -13.64 13.86 33.57
N ALA A 109 -13.10 14.32 32.45
CA ALA A 109 -11.68 14.60 32.31
C ALA A 109 -11.27 15.82 33.15
N TYR A 110 -10.09 15.73 33.80
CA TYR A 110 -9.55 16.85 34.57
C TYR A 110 -9.33 18.12 33.70
N GLN A 111 -8.91 17.94 32.45
CA GLN A 111 -8.67 18.99 31.47
C GLN A 111 -8.85 18.47 30.06
N GLN A 112 -9.49 19.26 29.18
CA GLN A 112 -9.52 19.00 27.74
C GLN A 112 -8.16 19.31 27.12
N LYS A 113 -7.52 18.29 26.46
CA LYS A 113 -6.21 18.40 25.78
C LYS A 113 -6.22 17.79 24.38
N MET A 114 -7.34 17.22 23.94
CA MET A 114 -7.45 16.63 22.62
C MET A 114 -7.50 17.73 21.56
N GLN A 115 -6.70 17.57 20.52
CA GLN A 115 -6.66 18.45 19.35
C GLN A 115 -6.67 17.58 18.09
N MET A 116 -7.45 17.99 17.11
CA MET A 116 -7.44 17.42 15.77
C MET A 116 -7.44 18.57 14.78
N LYS A 117 -6.48 18.60 13.88
CA LYS A 117 -6.34 19.65 12.87
C LYS A 117 -6.43 19.04 11.48
N ARG A 118 -6.81 19.84 10.49
CA ARG A 118 -6.76 19.44 9.10
C ARG A 118 -5.29 19.21 8.68
N GLU A 119 -4.98 17.99 8.22
CA GLU A 119 -3.67 17.62 7.69
C GLU A 119 -3.61 17.87 6.18
N ALA A 120 -4.50 17.23 5.42
CA ALA A 120 -4.42 17.25 3.96
C ALA A 120 -5.76 17.50 3.29
N LEU A 121 -5.73 18.16 2.11
CA LEU A 121 -6.84 18.23 1.17
C LEU A 121 -6.42 17.54 -0.12
N ALA A 122 -7.19 16.52 -0.51
CA ALA A 122 -6.98 15.73 -1.71
C ALA A 122 -8.23 15.77 -2.60
N ASP A 123 -8.05 15.76 -3.92
CA ASP A 123 -9.18 15.68 -4.85
C ASP A 123 -9.62 14.24 -5.11
N LYS A 124 -8.72 13.30 -4.93
CA LYS A 124 -8.97 11.85 -5.10
C LYS A 124 -8.26 11.04 -4.03
N GLY A 125 -8.91 9.95 -3.62
CA GLY A 125 -8.35 8.98 -2.70
C GLY A 125 -8.82 7.57 -3.05
N ILE A 126 -7.93 6.58 -2.90
CA ILE A 126 -8.22 5.16 -3.12
C ILE A 126 -7.80 4.40 -1.85
N TRP A 127 -8.73 3.72 -1.20
CA TRP A 127 -8.46 2.87 -0.04
C TRP A 127 -8.64 1.41 -0.42
N THR A 128 -7.56 0.63 -0.35
CA THR A 128 -7.60 -0.81 -0.64
C THR A 128 -7.86 -1.64 0.62
N ALA A 129 -7.46 -1.13 1.77
CA ALA A 129 -7.68 -1.72 3.09
C ALA A 129 -7.32 -0.71 4.19
N LYS A 130 -7.55 -1.09 5.44
CA LYS A 130 -7.08 -0.32 6.60
C LYS A 130 -5.56 -0.09 6.50
N LYS A 131 -5.12 1.16 6.66
CA LYS A 131 -3.71 1.60 6.53
C LYS A 131 -3.08 1.38 5.14
N ARG A 132 -3.90 1.21 4.10
CA ARG A 132 -3.44 1.01 2.72
C ARG A 132 -4.23 1.91 1.79
N TYR A 133 -3.67 3.06 1.44
CA TYR A 133 -4.36 4.07 0.65
C TYR A 133 -3.41 4.91 -0.21
N ILE A 134 -4.01 5.60 -1.17
CA ILE A 134 -3.38 6.56 -2.07
C ILE A 134 -4.19 7.84 -2.01
N LEU A 135 -3.53 8.99 -1.87
CA LEU A 135 -4.15 10.31 -1.92
C LEU A 135 -3.44 11.21 -2.93
N ASN A 136 -4.21 11.96 -3.72
CA ASN A 136 -3.69 13.00 -4.59
C ASN A 136 -3.86 14.36 -3.89
N ILE A 137 -2.79 14.85 -3.26
CA ILE A 137 -2.84 15.96 -2.29
C ILE A 137 -2.50 17.28 -2.96
N TYR A 138 -3.39 18.26 -2.79
CA TYR A 138 -3.23 19.65 -3.23
C TYR A 138 -2.84 20.62 -2.12
N ASN A 139 -3.19 20.31 -0.88
CA ASN A 139 -2.82 21.12 0.30
C ASN A 139 -2.44 20.17 1.44
N ASN A 140 -1.33 20.46 2.11
CA ASN A 140 -0.89 19.72 3.28
C ASN A 140 -0.47 20.72 4.36
N GLU A 141 -1.12 20.64 5.52
CA GLU A 141 -0.88 21.51 6.70
C GLU A 141 -0.88 23.01 6.35
N GLY A 142 -1.78 23.47 5.47
CA GLY A 142 -1.87 24.86 5.03
C GLY A 142 -0.98 25.22 3.83
N VAL A 143 -0.04 24.38 3.44
CA VAL A 143 0.79 24.61 2.24
C VAL A 143 0.04 24.12 1.01
N GLN A 144 -0.31 25.02 0.12
CA GLN A 144 -0.98 24.72 -1.15
C GLN A 144 0.06 24.45 -2.24
N TYR A 145 -0.15 23.35 -2.98
CA TYR A 145 0.71 22.93 -4.09
C TYR A 145 0.08 23.35 -5.43
N ALA A 146 0.89 23.90 -6.32
CA ALA A 146 0.47 24.19 -7.70
C ALA A 146 0.17 22.90 -8.47
N GLU A 147 1.05 21.91 -8.32
CA GLU A 147 0.88 20.55 -8.80
C GLU A 147 0.69 19.61 -7.62
N PRO A 148 -0.31 18.72 -7.66
CA PRO A 148 -0.56 17.79 -6.56
C PRO A 148 0.54 16.75 -6.46
N TYR A 149 0.78 16.25 -5.26
CA TYR A 149 1.65 15.10 -5.08
C TYR A 149 0.87 13.87 -4.58
N ILE A 150 1.37 12.71 -4.94
CA ILE A 150 0.75 11.43 -4.58
C ILE A 150 1.36 10.91 -3.28
N LYS A 151 0.54 10.87 -2.22
CA LYS A 151 0.88 10.21 -0.94
C LYS A 151 0.42 8.75 -0.99
N VAL A 152 1.35 7.83 -0.77
CA VAL A 152 1.06 6.39 -0.73
C VAL A 152 1.36 5.84 0.66
N THR A 153 0.44 5.07 1.23
CA THR A 153 0.59 4.44 2.54
C THR A 153 0.35 2.94 2.45
N GLY A 154 1.25 2.14 3.03
CA GLY A 154 1.11 0.71 3.25
C GLY A 154 1.08 -0.19 2.01
N LEU A 155 1.21 0.35 0.80
CA LEU A 155 1.18 -0.40 -0.46
C LEU A 155 2.57 -0.89 -0.89
N GLU A 156 2.61 -1.85 -1.80
CA GLU A 156 3.82 -2.56 -2.24
C GLU A 156 4.86 -1.64 -2.89
N MET A 157 4.43 -0.58 -3.56
CA MET A 157 5.29 0.40 -4.25
C MET A 157 6.21 1.23 -3.34
N ILE A 158 5.96 1.21 -2.03
CA ILE A 158 6.84 1.86 -1.04
C ILE A 158 7.64 0.86 -0.20
N LYS A 159 7.36 -0.45 -0.34
CA LYS A 159 8.01 -1.50 0.46
C LYS A 159 9.36 -1.88 -0.13
N SER A 160 10.39 -1.97 0.70
CA SER A 160 11.72 -2.44 0.31
C SER A 160 11.74 -3.92 -0.13
N SER A 161 10.67 -4.66 0.17
CA SER A 161 10.50 -6.06 -0.24
C SER A 161 10.01 -6.23 -1.69
N THR A 162 9.71 -5.13 -2.39
CA THR A 162 9.37 -5.09 -3.81
C THR A 162 10.58 -4.66 -4.63
N PRO A 163 10.89 -5.26 -5.78
CA PRO A 163 12.00 -4.85 -6.63
C PRO A 163 11.91 -3.36 -7.02
N SER A 164 13.05 -2.66 -7.10
CA SER A 164 13.08 -1.20 -7.34
C SER A 164 12.44 -0.81 -8.66
N VAL A 165 12.75 -1.51 -9.73
CA VAL A 165 12.18 -1.27 -11.07
C VAL A 165 10.65 -1.40 -11.03
N VAL A 166 10.13 -2.45 -10.36
CA VAL A 166 8.69 -2.66 -10.21
C VAL A 166 8.04 -1.54 -9.39
N ARG A 167 8.71 -1.07 -8.32
CA ARG A 167 8.18 0.07 -7.52
C ARG A 167 8.02 1.34 -8.34
N GLU A 168 8.98 1.66 -9.19
CA GLU A 168 8.89 2.85 -10.06
C GLU A 168 7.73 2.68 -11.06
N LYS A 169 7.59 1.52 -11.69
CA LYS A 169 6.46 1.24 -12.59
C LYS A 169 5.10 1.27 -11.88
N MET A 170 5.03 0.80 -10.64
CA MET A 170 3.82 0.97 -9.81
C MET A 170 3.49 2.43 -9.53
N LYS A 171 4.49 3.29 -9.30
CA LYS A 171 4.26 4.73 -9.11
C LYS A 171 3.79 5.40 -10.41
N GLU A 172 4.33 4.99 -11.57
CA GLU A 172 3.83 5.46 -12.87
C GLU A 172 2.37 5.05 -13.08
N SER A 173 2.00 3.80 -12.77
CA SER A 173 0.64 3.30 -12.90
C SER A 173 -0.38 4.07 -12.04
N ILE A 174 0.02 4.55 -10.84
CA ILE A 174 -0.87 5.38 -10.02
C ILE A 174 -1.25 6.69 -10.72
N LYS A 175 -0.34 7.31 -11.45
CA LYS A 175 -0.65 8.53 -12.21
C LYS A 175 -1.75 8.26 -13.24
N ILE A 176 -1.70 7.09 -13.90
CA ILE A 176 -2.74 6.65 -14.83
C ILE A 176 -4.06 6.43 -14.09
N MET A 177 -4.05 5.77 -12.94
CA MET A 177 -5.26 5.54 -12.13
C MET A 177 -5.91 6.83 -11.66
N ILE A 178 -5.12 7.86 -11.35
CA ILE A 178 -5.64 9.16 -10.88
C ILE A 178 -6.19 10.00 -12.03
N SER A 179 -5.57 10.02 -13.20
CA SER A 179 -5.87 10.99 -14.28
C SER A 179 -6.20 10.38 -15.63
N GLY A 180 -5.94 9.10 -15.86
CA GLY A 180 -6.17 8.37 -17.10
C GLY A 180 -7.46 7.57 -17.14
N LYS A 181 -7.52 6.63 -18.06
CA LYS A 181 -8.62 5.70 -18.30
C LYS A 181 -8.13 4.25 -18.12
N GLU A 182 -9.07 3.32 -18.02
CA GLU A 182 -8.77 1.89 -17.93
C GLU A 182 -7.97 1.40 -19.16
N SER A 183 -8.31 1.87 -20.36
CA SER A 183 -7.56 1.54 -21.59
C SER A 183 -6.09 1.90 -21.51
N ASP A 184 -5.77 3.07 -20.91
CA ASP A 184 -4.38 3.54 -20.77
C ASP A 184 -3.62 2.62 -19.79
N MET A 185 -4.34 2.07 -18.80
CA MET A 185 -3.77 1.13 -17.85
C MET A 185 -3.47 -0.23 -18.50
N HIS A 186 -4.36 -0.74 -19.36
CA HIS A 186 -4.12 -1.97 -20.13
C HIS A 186 -2.88 -1.83 -21.02
N GLU A 187 -2.80 -0.73 -21.79
CA GLU A 187 -1.63 -0.44 -22.64
C GLU A 187 -0.33 -0.38 -21.81
N PHE A 188 -0.38 0.27 -20.65
CA PHE A 188 0.76 0.36 -19.74
C PHE A 188 1.19 -1.01 -19.21
N ILE A 189 0.23 -1.88 -18.81
CA ILE A 189 0.52 -3.24 -18.34
C ILE A 189 1.20 -4.05 -19.44
N ASP A 190 0.67 -4.03 -20.66
CA ASP A 190 1.20 -4.80 -21.78
C ASP A 190 2.61 -4.32 -22.18
N LYS A 191 2.83 -3.02 -22.22
CA LYS A 191 4.14 -2.43 -22.45
C LYS A 191 5.14 -2.87 -21.39
N PHE A 192 4.78 -2.74 -20.12
CA PHE A 192 5.67 -3.13 -19.04
C PHE A 192 5.91 -4.64 -18.99
N ARG A 193 4.92 -5.48 -19.31
CA ARG A 193 5.11 -6.95 -19.43
C ARG A 193 6.18 -7.30 -20.46
N ASN A 194 6.18 -6.62 -21.60
CA ASN A 194 7.17 -6.80 -22.64
C ASN A 194 8.57 -6.32 -22.21
N GLU A 195 8.67 -5.15 -21.58
CA GLU A 195 9.93 -4.64 -21.01
C GLU A 195 10.47 -5.59 -19.94
N PHE A 196 9.61 -6.09 -19.03
CA PHE A 196 9.97 -6.92 -17.89
C PHE A 196 10.68 -8.22 -18.28
N ARG A 197 10.29 -8.84 -19.39
CA ARG A 197 10.89 -10.08 -19.90
C ARG A 197 12.36 -9.92 -20.32
N HIS A 198 12.80 -8.68 -20.53
CA HIS A 198 14.18 -8.38 -20.95
C HIS A 198 15.03 -7.83 -19.79
N LEU A 199 14.46 -7.65 -18.60
CA LEU A 199 15.20 -7.17 -17.44
C LEU A 199 16.08 -8.28 -16.84
N PRO A 200 17.25 -7.91 -16.27
CA PRO A 200 18.07 -8.85 -15.51
C PRO A 200 17.28 -9.46 -14.34
N VAL A 201 17.50 -10.75 -14.08
CA VAL A 201 16.84 -11.46 -12.99
C VAL A 201 17.07 -10.78 -11.65
N GLU A 202 18.20 -10.17 -11.45
CA GLU A 202 18.57 -9.44 -10.24
C GLU A 202 17.67 -8.23 -9.99
N ASP A 203 17.14 -7.59 -11.04
CA ASP A 203 16.32 -6.38 -10.93
C ASP A 203 14.84 -6.68 -10.71
N ILE A 204 14.40 -7.89 -11.07
CA ILE A 204 13.00 -8.33 -10.92
C ILE A 204 12.77 -9.24 -9.72
N SER A 205 13.84 -9.75 -9.09
CA SER A 205 13.76 -10.68 -7.95
C SER A 205 13.32 -9.99 -6.66
N PHE A 206 12.53 -10.69 -5.86
CA PHE A 206 12.05 -10.20 -4.56
C PHE A 206 13.17 -10.12 -3.52
N PRO A 207 13.48 -8.94 -2.97
CA PRO A 207 14.35 -8.84 -1.81
C PRO A 207 13.68 -9.38 -0.54
N ARG A 208 14.35 -10.22 0.23
CA ARG A 208 13.88 -10.75 1.53
C ARG A 208 15.03 -10.88 2.53
N GLY A 209 14.72 -10.67 3.81
CA GLY A 209 15.57 -11.11 4.90
C GLY A 209 15.44 -12.61 5.11
N LEU A 210 16.53 -13.30 5.34
CA LEU A 210 16.59 -14.75 5.48
C LEU A 210 16.65 -15.12 6.98
N ASN A 211 15.63 -15.82 7.46
CA ASN A 211 15.59 -16.38 8.80
C ASN A 211 15.11 -17.84 8.74
N GLY A 212 15.68 -18.69 9.59
CA GLY A 212 15.29 -20.08 9.70
C GLY A 212 15.97 -21.03 8.72
N LEU A 213 17.13 -20.66 8.16
CA LEU A 213 17.88 -21.50 7.23
C LEU A 213 18.20 -22.87 7.83
N SER A 214 18.72 -22.91 9.06
CA SER A 214 19.00 -24.15 9.80
C SER A 214 17.73 -24.88 10.21
N THR A 215 16.69 -24.17 10.58
CA THR A 215 15.40 -24.72 11.04
C THR A 215 14.72 -25.53 9.93
N TYR A 216 14.78 -25.04 8.69
CA TYR A 216 14.11 -25.63 7.54
C TYR A 216 14.99 -26.55 6.69
N SER A 217 16.32 -26.57 6.89
CA SER A 217 17.20 -27.52 6.21
C SER A 217 16.93 -28.95 6.65
N ASP A 218 17.02 -29.88 5.72
CA ASP A 218 16.86 -31.31 5.93
C ASP A 218 17.94 -32.10 5.18
N THR A 219 18.46 -33.16 5.79
CA THR A 219 19.56 -33.95 5.21
C THR A 219 19.11 -34.96 4.15
N VAL A 220 17.83 -35.33 4.17
CA VAL A 220 17.26 -36.33 3.26
C VAL A 220 16.56 -35.64 2.08
N THR A 221 15.68 -34.71 2.36
CA THR A 221 14.80 -34.03 1.37
C THR A 221 15.28 -32.66 0.96
N LEU A 222 16.47 -32.24 1.41
CA LEU A 222 17.09 -30.94 1.25
C LEU A 222 16.42 -29.83 2.10
N TYR A 223 15.10 -29.76 2.13
CA TYR A 223 14.31 -28.84 2.95
C TYR A 223 13.00 -29.48 3.43
N LYS A 224 12.47 -29.02 4.56
CA LYS A 224 11.23 -29.50 5.18
C LYS A 224 9.98 -29.01 4.45
N LYS A 225 8.87 -29.74 4.61
CA LYS A 225 7.54 -29.28 4.15
C LYS A 225 7.16 -27.98 4.88
N GLY A 226 6.59 -27.01 4.15
CA GLY A 226 6.19 -25.70 4.69
C GLY A 226 7.34 -24.69 4.78
N THR A 227 8.51 -24.98 4.24
CA THR A 227 9.62 -24.01 4.13
C THR A 227 9.18 -22.76 3.36
N PRO A 228 9.40 -21.55 3.89
CA PRO A 228 9.14 -20.31 3.16
C PRO A 228 9.91 -20.25 1.85
N ILE A 229 9.29 -19.74 0.79
CA ILE A 229 9.81 -19.82 -0.58
C ILE A 229 11.24 -19.27 -0.74
N HIS A 230 11.56 -18.13 -0.13
CA HIS A 230 12.89 -17.53 -0.18
C HIS A 230 13.94 -18.34 0.60
N VAL A 231 13.54 -19.00 1.71
CA VAL A 231 14.41 -19.89 2.48
C VAL A 231 14.67 -21.18 1.68
N LYS A 232 13.65 -21.73 1.05
CA LYS A 232 13.76 -22.87 0.13
C LYS A 232 14.77 -22.58 -0.98
N GLY A 233 14.62 -21.44 -1.66
CA GLY A 233 15.56 -21.02 -2.70
C GLY A 233 16.99 -20.85 -2.20
N ALA A 234 17.20 -20.37 -0.96
CA ALA A 234 18.52 -20.22 -0.35
C ALA A 234 19.18 -21.58 -0.03
N ILE A 235 18.40 -22.54 0.46
CA ILE A 235 18.87 -23.91 0.70
C ILE A 235 19.30 -24.56 -0.62
N ILE A 236 18.50 -24.40 -1.69
CA ILE A 236 18.82 -24.90 -3.03
C ILE A 236 20.11 -24.27 -3.55
N TYR A 237 20.25 -22.95 -3.45
CA TYR A 237 21.45 -22.21 -3.83
C TYR A 237 22.70 -22.77 -3.14
N ASN A 238 22.68 -22.90 -1.82
CA ASN A 238 23.78 -23.42 -1.03
C ASN A 238 24.13 -24.89 -1.40
N HIS A 239 23.10 -25.70 -1.64
CA HIS A 239 23.29 -27.09 -2.07
C HIS A 239 24.04 -27.18 -3.39
N TYR A 240 23.59 -26.44 -4.42
CA TYR A 240 24.17 -26.47 -5.74
C TYR A 240 25.56 -25.84 -5.81
N LEU A 241 25.84 -24.80 -5.03
CA LEU A 241 27.19 -24.25 -4.88
C LEU A 241 28.18 -25.30 -4.35
N LYS A 242 27.77 -26.06 -3.34
CA LYS A 242 28.62 -27.17 -2.81
C LYS A 242 28.77 -28.31 -3.84
N LYS A 243 27.68 -28.75 -4.44
CA LYS A 243 27.66 -29.83 -5.43
C LYS A 243 28.52 -29.51 -6.65
N MET A 244 28.50 -28.26 -7.12
CA MET A 244 29.28 -27.82 -8.29
C MET A 244 30.67 -27.29 -7.91
N LYS A 245 31.09 -27.39 -6.63
CA LYS A 245 32.38 -26.94 -6.11
C LYS A 245 32.67 -25.43 -6.38
N LEU A 246 31.65 -24.61 -6.32
CA LEU A 246 31.72 -23.15 -6.59
C LEU A 246 31.92 -22.30 -5.34
N THR A 247 32.10 -22.90 -4.17
CA THR A 247 32.20 -22.19 -2.87
C THR A 247 33.47 -21.32 -2.73
N ASN A 248 34.46 -21.52 -3.60
CA ASN A 248 35.66 -20.68 -3.71
C ASN A 248 35.40 -19.39 -4.52
N ARG A 249 34.34 -19.33 -5.30
CA ARG A 249 33.98 -18.16 -6.15
C ARG A 249 32.79 -17.41 -5.62
N TYR A 250 31.84 -18.10 -4.98
CA TYR A 250 30.59 -17.54 -4.47
C TYR A 250 30.40 -17.92 -3.00
N GLN A 251 29.96 -16.95 -2.20
CA GLN A 251 29.67 -17.18 -0.79
C GLN A 251 28.39 -17.96 -0.59
N LEU A 252 28.39 -18.85 0.41
CA LEU A 252 27.17 -19.49 0.89
C LEU A 252 26.30 -18.46 1.59
N ILE A 253 25.01 -18.51 1.35
CA ILE A 253 24.02 -17.70 2.07
C ILE A 253 23.96 -18.16 3.52
N GLN A 254 23.97 -17.20 4.46
CA GLN A 254 23.92 -17.45 5.89
C GLN A 254 22.64 -16.93 6.54
N GLU A 255 22.39 -17.36 7.76
CA GLU A 255 21.29 -16.89 8.58
C GLU A 255 21.39 -15.37 8.80
N GLY A 256 20.25 -14.65 8.71
CA GLY A 256 20.18 -13.21 8.90
C GLY A 256 20.55 -12.36 7.67
N GLU A 257 21.08 -12.96 6.60
CA GLU A 257 21.42 -12.24 5.39
C GLU A 257 20.19 -11.79 4.59
N LYS A 258 20.40 -10.82 3.70
CA LYS A 258 19.40 -10.42 2.70
C LYS A 258 19.65 -11.19 1.41
N VAL A 259 18.58 -11.73 0.85
CA VAL A 259 18.60 -12.46 -0.42
C VAL A 259 17.58 -11.88 -1.39
N LYS A 260 17.77 -12.16 -2.67
CA LYS A 260 16.77 -11.98 -3.72
C LYS A 260 16.29 -13.35 -4.14
N PHE A 261 14.99 -13.51 -4.45
CA PHE A 261 14.49 -14.77 -4.99
C PHE A 261 13.65 -14.57 -6.25
N SER A 262 13.74 -15.52 -7.15
CA SER A 262 12.93 -15.61 -8.37
C SER A 262 12.30 -16.98 -8.53
N TYR A 263 11.17 -16.99 -9.21
CA TYR A 263 10.49 -18.21 -9.65
C TYR A 263 11.22 -18.84 -10.83
N LEU A 264 11.12 -20.17 -10.92
CA LEU A 264 11.66 -20.98 -12.00
C LEU A 264 10.55 -21.80 -12.65
N THR A 265 10.59 -21.91 -13.96
CA THR A 265 9.79 -22.89 -14.72
C THR A 265 10.29 -24.30 -14.47
N VAL A 266 9.39 -25.27 -14.52
CA VAL A 266 9.74 -26.72 -14.47
C VAL A 266 9.28 -27.39 -15.76
N PRO A 267 10.05 -28.37 -16.25
CA PRO A 267 11.24 -28.97 -15.67
C PRO A 267 12.51 -28.11 -15.84
N ASN A 268 13.39 -28.11 -14.84
CA ASN A 268 14.68 -27.44 -14.85
C ASN A 268 15.75 -28.32 -14.15
N PRO A 269 17.06 -28.00 -14.26
CA PRO A 269 18.14 -28.80 -13.66
C PRO A 269 18.07 -28.93 -12.14
N PHE A 270 17.46 -27.97 -11.46
CA PHE A 270 17.31 -27.95 -9.99
C PHE A 270 16.07 -28.69 -9.51
N LYS A 271 15.15 -29.05 -10.42
CA LYS A 271 13.90 -29.76 -10.16
C LYS A 271 13.04 -29.01 -9.11
N ASP A 272 13.11 -27.70 -9.12
CA ASP A 272 12.41 -26.84 -8.18
C ASP A 272 11.88 -25.57 -8.85
N THR A 273 10.93 -24.89 -8.18
CA THR A 273 10.21 -23.72 -8.71
C THR A 273 10.77 -22.38 -8.25
N VAL A 274 11.90 -22.38 -7.51
CA VAL A 274 12.47 -21.16 -6.93
C VAL A 274 13.98 -21.26 -6.78
N ILE A 275 14.64 -20.12 -6.91
CA ILE A 275 16.05 -19.92 -6.54
C ILE A 275 16.21 -18.61 -5.77
N SER A 276 17.04 -18.61 -4.74
CA SER A 276 17.49 -17.39 -4.07
C SER A 276 18.98 -17.19 -4.27
N PHE A 277 19.44 -15.96 -4.27
CA PHE A 277 20.84 -15.59 -4.40
C PHE A 277 21.10 -14.27 -3.64
N PRO A 278 22.34 -14.00 -3.19
CA PRO A 278 22.64 -12.78 -2.42
C PRO A 278 22.51 -11.52 -3.28
N THR A 279 23.32 -11.41 -4.33
CA THR A 279 23.39 -10.23 -5.20
C THR A 279 23.19 -10.58 -6.65
N ARG A 280 23.93 -11.58 -7.13
CA ARG A 280 23.87 -12.05 -8.53
C ARG A 280 23.67 -13.57 -8.57
N LEU A 281 22.90 -14.01 -9.56
CA LEU A 281 22.74 -15.42 -9.85
C LEU A 281 24.01 -15.94 -10.52
N PRO A 282 24.69 -17.01 -9.99
CA PRO A 282 25.87 -17.60 -10.62
C PRO A 282 25.56 -18.04 -12.04
N LYS A 283 26.39 -17.65 -13.01
CA LYS A 283 26.22 -18.05 -14.42
C LYS A 283 26.42 -19.53 -14.60
N GLU A 284 27.27 -20.13 -13.78
CA GLU A 284 27.57 -21.55 -13.79
C GLU A 284 26.41 -22.46 -13.41
N PHE A 285 25.35 -21.89 -12.82
CA PHE A 285 24.11 -22.63 -12.55
C PHE A 285 23.35 -22.98 -13.82
N ASP A 286 23.57 -22.23 -14.90
CA ASP A 286 22.94 -22.39 -16.21
C ASP A 286 21.42 -22.54 -16.16
N ILE A 287 20.79 -21.68 -15.30
CA ILE A 287 19.34 -21.67 -15.08
C ILE A 287 18.67 -20.38 -15.52
N GLN A 288 19.39 -19.45 -16.15
CA GLN A 288 18.84 -18.15 -16.58
C GLN A 288 17.66 -18.34 -17.54
N GLN A 289 17.71 -19.33 -18.42
CA GLN A 289 16.64 -19.66 -19.36
C GLN A 289 15.37 -20.25 -18.71
N TYR A 290 15.48 -20.66 -17.44
CA TYR A 290 14.36 -21.21 -16.67
C TYR A 290 13.73 -20.18 -15.71
N ILE A 291 14.15 -18.91 -15.75
CA ILE A 291 13.49 -17.86 -14.98
C ILE A 291 12.05 -17.73 -15.47
N ASP A 292 11.10 -17.87 -14.56
CA ASP A 292 9.68 -17.75 -14.85
C ASP A 292 9.27 -16.26 -14.76
N TYR A 293 9.53 -15.54 -15.86
CA TYR A 293 9.22 -14.12 -15.96
C TYR A 293 7.71 -13.83 -15.84
N ASP A 294 6.85 -14.72 -16.30
CA ASP A 294 5.42 -14.53 -16.26
C ASP A 294 4.88 -14.65 -14.82
N THR A 295 5.26 -15.71 -14.09
CA THR A 295 4.95 -15.81 -12.66
C THR A 295 5.60 -14.68 -11.86
N GLN A 296 6.83 -14.29 -12.20
CA GLN A 296 7.53 -13.20 -11.52
C GLN A 296 6.79 -11.87 -11.73
N PHE A 297 6.35 -11.56 -12.94
CA PHE A 297 5.57 -10.37 -13.27
C PHE A 297 4.21 -10.36 -12.54
N GLU A 298 3.49 -11.48 -12.59
CA GLU A 298 2.22 -11.65 -11.87
C GLU A 298 2.38 -11.32 -10.39
N LYS A 299 3.37 -11.94 -9.72
CA LYS A 299 3.57 -11.80 -8.27
C LYS A 299 4.16 -10.46 -7.85
N THR A 300 5.05 -9.86 -8.66
CA THR A 300 5.70 -8.60 -8.28
C THR A 300 4.87 -7.39 -8.63
N PHE A 301 4.14 -7.41 -9.74
CA PHE A 301 3.44 -6.26 -10.31
C PHE A 301 1.92 -6.43 -10.37
N LEU A 302 1.41 -7.48 -11.06
CA LEU A 302 -0.02 -7.59 -11.31
C LEU A 302 -0.86 -7.84 -10.06
N ASP A 303 -0.48 -8.80 -9.20
CA ASP A 303 -1.22 -9.08 -7.96
C ASP A 303 -1.39 -7.83 -7.08
N PRO A 304 -0.33 -7.04 -6.78
CA PRO A 304 -0.45 -5.80 -6.04
C PRO A 304 -1.31 -4.72 -6.72
N ILE A 305 -1.18 -4.56 -8.03
CA ILE A 305 -1.92 -3.54 -8.80
C ILE A 305 -3.40 -3.92 -8.93
N ARG A 306 -3.71 -5.21 -9.14
CA ARG A 306 -5.09 -5.72 -9.22
C ARG A 306 -5.91 -5.34 -8.00
N VAL A 307 -5.32 -5.37 -6.80
CA VAL A 307 -6.00 -4.94 -5.57
C VAL A 307 -6.44 -3.48 -5.64
N ILE A 308 -5.64 -2.61 -6.26
CA ILE A 308 -5.95 -1.19 -6.41
C ILE A 308 -6.99 -0.99 -7.52
N LEU A 309 -6.82 -1.64 -8.67
CA LEU A 309 -7.73 -1.55 -9.82
C LEU A 309 -9.15 -2.01 -9.46
N ASN A 310 -9.27 -3.08 -8.66
CA ASN A 310 -10.57 -3.57 -8.20
C ASN A 310 -11.35 -2.52 -7.38
N CYS A 311 -10.67 -1.63 -6.64
CA CYS A 311 -11.33 -0.52 -5.93
C CYS A 311 -11.93 0.52 -6.88
N MET A 312 -11.50 0.52 -8.15
CA MET A 312 -11.97 1.43 -9.21
C MET A 312 -12.89 0.71 -10.20
N ASN A 313 -13.18 -0.57 -9.99
CA ASN A 313 -13.87 -1.47 -10.95
C ASN A 313 -13.12 -1.57 -12.29
N TRP A 314 -11.78 -1.46 -12.27
CA TRP A 314 -10.93 -1.67 -13.42
C TRP A 314 -10.31 -3.06 -13.39
N THR A 315 -10.00 -3.59 -14.57
CA THR A 315 -9.38 -4.90 -14.79
C THR A 315 -7.91 -4.77 -15.20
N THR A 316 -7.13 -5.86 -15.05
CA THR A 316 -5.74 -5.92 -15.51
C THR A 316 -5.62 -6.30 -16.99
N GLU A 317 -6.69 -6.79 -17.59
CA GLU A 317 -6.73 -7.27 -18.97
C GLU A 317 -8.00 -6.77 -19.65
N GLN A 318 -7.91 -6.48 -20.95
CA GLN A 318 -9.04 -6.08 -21.74
C GLN A 318 -10.04 -7.24 -21.82
N GLN A 319 -11.25 -7.05 -21.33
CA GLN A 319 -12.34 -8.04 -21.45
C GLN A 319 -13.03 -7.82 -22.78
N TYR A 320 -12.90 -8.79 -23.67
CA TYR A 320 -13.70 -8.83 -24.90
C TYR A 320 -15.05 -9.45 -24.56
N THR A 321 -16.09 -8.63 -24.46
CA THR A 321 -17.48 -9.12 -24.38
C THR A 321 -17.96 -9.53 -25.77
N LEU A 322 -18.89 -10.49 -25.84
CA LEU A 322 -19.49 -10.89 -27.13
C LEU A 322 -20.10 -9.67 -27.85
N GLU A 323 -20.59 -8.69 -27.13
CA GLU A 323 -21.11 -7.43 -27.68
C GLU A 323 -20.04 -6.60 -28.40
N SER A 324 -18.76 -6.69 -28.00
CA SER A 324 -17.65 -6.00 -28.69
C SER A 324 -17.28 -6.64 -30.04
N PHE A 325 -17.81 -7.85 -30.34
CA PHE A 325 -17.62 -8.53 -31.63
C PHE A 325 -18.74 -8.22 -32.64
N PHE A 326 -19.85 -7.68 -32.16
CA PHE A 326 -21.06 -7.44 -33.01
C PHE A 326 -21.41 -5.95 -33.13
N GLY A 327 -20.59 -5.03 -32.57
CA GLY A 327 -20.77 -3.58 -32.68
C GLY A 327 -19.98 -2.92 -33.78
#